data_dd86b3de72cbd70fd16d4bc246d76d00
#
_entry.id   dd86b3de72cbd70fd16d4bc246d76d00
#
_cell.length_a   1.000
_cell.length_b   1.000
_cell.length_c   1.000
_cell.angle_alpha   90.00
_cell.angle_beta   90.00
_cell.angle_gamma   90.00
#
_symmetry.space_group_name_H-M   'P 1'
#
loop_
_entity.id
_entity.type
_entity.pdbx_description
1 polymer ?
#
loop_
_entity_poly.entity_id
_entity_poly.type
_entity_poly.pdbx_seq_one_letter_code
_entity_poly.pdbx_strand_id
1 'polypeptide(L)'
;MSGSLQGLLASVGSGAPAGQTAYLGQGTFSWVAPAGVTSVCVVCVGGGGGATSNWGGGGGGGLAYTNNIAVTPGSSYTVVVGAGGYNSSGGGDSTFNATAAIGRGGKNGEFGSPRGGGGTYTGTGGGNGGSAVQDSGYNGGGGAGGYSGNGGTGGAFSGASVFVQSTAGAGGGGGGNSSATNSNKGGGVGLLGQGANGSANGGAGSGGTGQLYGGGAGQVSGGGPFEGGTGAVRIIWGTGRSFPSTNTGNV
;
A
#
# COMPACT_ATOMS: atom_id res chain seq x y z
N MET A 1 34.88 -58.24 -19.09
CA MET A 1 35.08 -56.91 -18.43
C MET A 1 33.82 -56.09 -18.67
N SER A 2 33.00 -56.02 -17.65
CA SER A 2 31.75 -55.28 -17.71
C SER A 2 31.97 -53.91 -17.05
N GLY A 3 32.04 -52.87 -17.85
CA GLY A 3 32.19 -51.51 -17.37
C GLY A 3 30.81 -50.93 -17.04
N SER A 4 30.53 -50.72 -15.75
CA SER A 4 29.36 -50.03 -15.28
C SER A 4 29.46 -48.53 -15.57
N LEU A 5 28.70 -48.00 -16.48
CA LEU A 5 28.51 -46.56 -16.67
C LEU A 5 27.58 -46.06 -15.55
N GLN A 6 28.15 -45.55 -14.45
CA GLN A 6 27.39 -44.72 -13.53
C GLN A 6 27.18 -43.35 -14.17
N GLY A 7 26.02 -43.14 -14.70
CA GLY A 7 25.58 -41.83 -15.16
C GLY A 7 25.52 -40.88 -13.96
N LEU A 8 26.40 -39.88 -13.95
CA LEU A 8 26.36 -38.75 -13.03
C LEU A 8 25.11 -37.94 -13.37
N LEU A 9 24.02 -38.21 -12.70
CA LEU A 9 22.87 -37.32 -12.69
C LEU A 9 23.28 -36.02 -11.97
N ALA A 10 23.78 -35.06 -12.76
CA ALA A 10 23.85 -33.70 -12.29
C ALA A 10 22.43 -33.30 -11.84
N SER A 11 22.24 -33.14 -10.55
CA SER A 11 21.04 -32.52 -10.05
C SER A 11 21.00 -31.11 -10.60
N VAL A 12 20.21 -30.91 -11.66
CA VAL A 12 19.82 -29.58 -12.07
C VAL A 12 19.13 -29.03 -10.84
N GLY A 13 19.79 -28.13 -10.13
CA GLY A 13 19.22 -27.46 -8.98
C GLY A 13 17.96 -26.72 -9.45
N SER A 14 16.81 -27.37 -9.36
CA SER A 14 15.54 -26.70 -9.57
C SER A 14 15.44 -25.67 -8.47
N GLY A 15 15.57 -24.39 -8.82
CA GLY A 15 15.24 -23.31 -7.90
C GLY A 15 13.86 -23.57 -7.29
N ALA A 16 13.61 -23.05 -6.11
CA ALA A 16 12.30 -23.23 -5.49
C ALA A 16 11.18 -22.86 -6.49
N PRO A 17 10.08 -23.63 -6.50
CA PRO A 17 8.92 -23.28 -7.33
C PRO A 17 8.49 -21.84 -7.06
N ALA A 18 7.97 -21.17 -8.09
CA ALA A 18 7.41 -19.83 -7.93
C ALA A 18 6.31 -19.86 -6.87
N GLY A 19 6.23 -18.82 -6.04
CA GLY A 19 5.26 -18.76 -4.98
C GLY A 19 5.02 -17.36 -4.46
N GLN A 20 4.11 -17.25 -3.50
CA GLN A 20 3.77 -16.00 -2.82
C GLN A 20 3.16 -16.22 -1.46
N THR A 21 3.22 -15.18 -0.64
CA THR A 21 2.45 -15.06 0.61
C THR A 21 1.95 -13.62 0.72
N ALA A 22 0.70 -13.44 1.14
CA ALA A 22 0.12 -12.12 1.37
C ALA A 22 -0.43 -12.02 2.80
N TYR A 23 -0.18 -10.89 3.44
CA TYR A 23 -0.67 -10.51 4.76
C TYR A 23 -1.58 -9.30 4.57
N LEU A 24 -2.88 -9.49 4.82
CA LEU A 24 -3.93 -8.53 4.47
C LEU A 24 -4.63 -7.93 5.70
N GLY A 25 -4.47 -8.54 6.86
CA GLY A 25 -4.98 -8.04 8.14
C GLY A 25 -3.87 -7.38 8.94
N GLN A 26 -4.21 -6.32 9.68
CA GLN A 26 -3.27 -5.62 10.57
C GLN A 26 -2.66 -6.58 11.60
N GLY A 27 -1.38 -6.40 11.91
CA GLY A 27 -0.70 -7.19 12.93
C GLY A 27 0.77 -7.42 12.62
N THR A 28 1.40 -8.19 13.50
CA THR A 28 2.79 -8.64 13.33
C THR A 28 2.78 -10.15 13.09
N PHE A 29 3.44 -10.55 12.03
CA PHE A 29 3.49 -11.93 11.56
C PHE A 29 4.95 -12.38 11.40
N SER A 30 5.14 -13.67 11.34
CA SER A 30 6.40 -14.31 11.01
C SER A 30 6.25 -15.06 9.68
N TRP A 31 7.10 -14.74 8.71
CA TRP A 31 7.22 -15.48 7.45
C TRP A 31 8.49 -16.32 7.47
N VAL A 32 8.35 -17.61 7.23
CA VAL A 32 9.51 -18.52 7.11
C VAL A 32 9.81 -18.71 5.63
N ALA A 33 11.05 -18.44 5.24
CA ALA A 33 11.48 -18.62 3.85
C ALA A 33 11.40 -20.10 3.46
N PRO A 34 10.65 -20.45 2.38
CA PRO A 34 10.52 -21.84 1.95
C PRO A 34 11.87 -22.45 1.54
N ALA A 35 11.94 -23.78 1.58
CA ALA A 35 13.12 -24.51 1.15
C ALA A 35 13.52 -24.13 -0.29
N GLY A 36 14.79 -23.83 -0.51
CA GLY A 36 15.33 -23.41 -1.80
C GLY A 36 15.07 -21.95 -2.19
N VAL A 37 14.29 -21.17 -1.42
CA VAL A 37 14.08 -19.73 -1.65
C VAL A 37 15.23 -18.93 -1.04
N THR A 38 16.04 -18.33 -1.87
CA THR A 38 17.20 -17.50 -1.44
C THR A 38 17.02 -16.02 -1.73
N SER A 39 15.96 -15.65 -2.48
CA SER A 39 15.64 -14.25 -2.82
C SER A 39 14.15 -14.07 -2.98
N VAL A 40 13.65 -12.91 -2.55
CA VAL A 40 12.23 -12.54 -2.65
C VAL A 40 12.08 -11.11 -3.14
N CYS A 41 10.91 -10.82 -3.71
CA CYS A 41 10.45 -9.45 -3.98
C CYS A 41 9.25 -9.17 -3.08
N VAL A 42 9.21 -7.99 -2.49
CA VAL A 42 8.19 -7.61 -1.49
C VAL A 42 7.55 -6.29 -1.86
N VAL A 43 6.25 -6.19 -1.66
CA VAL A 43 5.52 -4.91 -1.66
C VAL A 43 4.86 -4.71 -0.30
N CYS A 44 4.99 -3.51 0.25
CA CYS A 44 4.39 -3.07 1.51
C CYS A 44 3.54 -1.83 1.25
N VAL A 45 2.29 -1.84 1.70
CA VAL A 45 1.38 -0.69 1.66
C VAL A 45 1.06 -0.29 3.09
N GLY A 46 1.36 0.94 3.48
CA GLY A 46 1.00 1.48 4.80
C GLY A 46 -0.50 1.69 4.94
N GLY A 47 -1.01 1.72 6.16
CA GLY A 47 -2.40 2.07 6.42
C GLY A 47 -2.72 3.53 6.11
N GLY A 48 -3.93 3.83 5.66
CA GLY A 48 -4.41 5.19 5.49
C GLY A 48 -4.70 5.86 6.83
N GLY A 49 -4.58 7.19 6.92
CA GLY A 49 -4.91 7.97 8.11
C GLY A 49 -6.41 8.08 8.34
N GLY A 50 -6.82 8.20 9.59
CA GLY A 50 -8.19 8.52 9.99
C GLY A 50 -8.54 9.99 9.74
N ALA A 51 -9.83 10.31 9.68
CA ALA A 51 -10.32 11.68 9.61
C ALA A 51 -11.01 12.09 10.92
N THR A 52 -11.05 13.39 11.19
CA THR A 52 -11.76 13.95 12.33
C THR A 52 -13.06 14.63 11.91
N SER A 53 -14.04 14.68 12.81
CA SER A 53 -15.37 15.24 12.51
C SER A 53 -15.36 16.71 12.11
N ASN A 54 -14.32 17.47 12.48
CA ASN A 54 -14.31 18.93 12.32
C ASN A 54 -13.09 19.49 11.58
N TRP A 55 -12.10 18.68 11.20
CA TRP A 55 -10.78 19.23 10.85
C TRP A 55 -10.09 18.68 9.61
N GLY A 56 -10.60 17.64 8.96
CA GLY A 56 -10.04 17.22 7.69
C GLY A 56 -9.99 15.72 7.44
N GLY A 57 -9.76 15.35 6.19
CA GLY A 57 -9.57 13.99 5.75
C GLY A 57 -8.19 13.43 6.13
N GLY A 58 -8.05 12.13 6.21
CA GLY A 58 -6.78 11.42 6.42
C GLY A 58 -5.98 11.28 5.12
N GLY A 59 -4.65 11.25 5.23
CA GLY A 59 -3.75 10.97 4.11
C GLY A 59 -3.73 9.49 3.74
N GLY A 60 -3.40 9.17 2.50
CA GLY A 60 -3.17 7.80 2.07
C GLY A 60 -1.87 7.22 2.60
N GLY A 61 -1.77 5.91 2.77
CA GLY A 61 -0.53 5.21 3.07
C GLY A 61 0.44 5.18 1.89
N GLY A 62 1.74 5.15 2.15
CA GLY A 62 2.77 4.97 1.13
C GLY A 62 2.85 3.52 0.67
N LEU A 63 3.26 3.31 -0.58
CA LEU A 63 3.59 2.01 -1.12
C LEU A 63 5.11 1.92 -1.34
N ALA A 64 5.74 0.88 -0.83
CA ALA A 64 7.10 0.52 -1.13
C ALA A 64 7.16 -0.84 -1.81
N TYR A 65 8.05 -1.03 -2.78
CA TYR A 65 8.49 -2.37 -3.16
C TYR A 65 10.01 -2.46 -3.16
N THR A 66 10.51 -3.65 -2.86
CA THR A 66 11.94 -3.98 -2.95
C THR A 66 12.08 -5.35 -3.58
N ASN A 67 12.90 -5.42 -4.62
CA ASN A 67 13.20 -6.65 -5.34
C ASN A 67 14.52 -7.26 -4.88
N ASN A 68 14.68 -8.56 -5.07
CA ASN A 68 15.92 -9.30 -4.82
C ASN A 68 16.42 -9.19 -3.37
N ILE A 69 15.51 -9.18 -2.40
CA ILE A 69 15.89 -9.26 -0.98
C ILE A 69 16.44 -10.66 -0.71
N ALA A 70 17.70 -10.73 -0.29
CA ALA A 70 18.31 -12.00 0.09
C ALA A 70 17.64 -12.56 1.35
N VAL A 71 17.30 -13.85 1.29
CA VAL A 71 16.73 -14.59 2.42
C VAL A 71 17.42 -15.95 2.54
N THR A 72 17.44 -16.50 3.75
CA THR A 72 17.98 -17.84 4.03
C THR A 72 16.80 -18.81 4.16
N PRO A 73 16.77 -19.90 3.37
CA PRO A 73 15.74 -20.92 3.50
C PRO A 73 15.62 -21.44 4.94
N GLY A 74 14.39 -21.58 5.43
CA GLY A 74 14.10 -21.98 6.81
C GLY A 74 14.21 -20.87 7.86
N SER A 75 14.81 -19.71 7.53
CA SER A 75 14.86 -18.57 8.44
C SER A 75 13.55 -17.81 8.49
N SER A 76 13.28 -17.23 9.65
CA SER A 76 12.07 -16.45 9.94
C SER A 76 12.32 -14.95 9.75
N TYR A 77 11.38 -14.27 9.14
CA TYR A 77 11.40 -12.83 8.86
C TYR A 77 10.13 -12.18 9.40
N THR A 78 10.29 -11.06 10.08
CA THR A 78 9.15 -10.32 10.63
C THR A 78 8.42 -9.56 9.53
N VAL A 79 7.09 -9.68 9.51
CA VAL A 79 6.18 -8.93 8.64
C VAL A 79 5.24 -8.13 9.53
N VAL A 80 5.18 -6.83 9.34
CA VAL A 80 4.22 -5.95 10.03
C VAL A 80 3.24 -5.43 9.00
N VAL A 81 1.95 -5.51 9.29
CA VAL A 81 0.87 -4.90 8.50
C VAL A 81 0.26 -3.79 9.34
N GLY A 82 0.34 -2.57 8.84
CA GLY A 82 -0.17 -1.39 9.51
C GLY A 82 -1.69 -1.34 9.56
N ALA A 83 -2.25 -0.90 10.67
CA ALA A 83 -3.67 -0.62 10.80
C ALA A 83 -4.07 0.61 9.97
N GLY A 84 -5.33 0.68 9.55
CA GLY A 84 -5.94 1.95 9.19
C GLY A 84 -6.08 2.84 10.42
N GLY A 85 -5.86 4.14 10.26
CA GLY A 85 -6.09 5.12 11.32
C GLY A 85 -7.59 5.28 11.59
N TYR A 86 -7.96 5.41 12.84
CA TYR A 86 -9.33 5.64 13.27
C TYR A 86 -9.43 7.01 13.95
N ASN A 87 -10.43 7.82 13.58
CA ASN A 87 -10.57 9.20 14.08
C ASN A 87 -9.25 9.99 13.95
N SER A 88 -8.76 10.54 15.06
CA SER A 88 -7.54 11.32 15.16
C SER A 88 -6.24 10.49 15.09
N SER A 89 -6.27 9.24 14.62
CA SER A 89 -5.07 8.41 14.53
C SER A 89 -4.53 8.35 13.11
N GLY A 90 -3.22 8.39 12.96
CA GLY A 90 -2.56 8.03 11.70
C GLY A 90 -2.67 6.54 11.41
N GLY A 91 -2.48 6.17 10.16
CA GLY A 91 -2.29 4.78 9.76
C GLY A 91 -0.96 4.22 10.26
N GLY A 92 -0.89 2.91 10.42
CA GLY A 92 0.32 2.20 10.79
C GLY A 92 1.25 1.90 9.60
N ASP A 93 2.53 1.73 9.87
CA ASP A 93 3.52 1.32 8.87
C ASP A 93 3.37 -0.19 8.56
N SER A 94 3.53 -0.55 7.28
CA SER A 94 3.69 -1.95 6.86
C SER A 94 5.14 -2.19 6.47
N THR A 95 5.75 -3.25 7.00
CA THR A 95 7.18 -3.51 6.81
C THR A 95 7.49 -4.98 6.55
N PHE A 96 8.57 -5.23 5.83
CA PHE A 96 9.21 -6.54 5.75
C PHE A 96 10.63 -6.44 6.33
N ASN A 97 10.93 -7.32 7.30
CA ASN A 97 12.23 -7.39 7.99
C ASN A 97 12.73 -6.00 8.46
N ALA A 98 11.85 -5.27 9.11
CA ALA A 98 12.01 -3.93 9.67
C ALA A 98 12.37 -2.82 8.67
N THR A 99 13.34 -3.03 7.79
CA THR A 99 13.89 -1.96 6.93
C THR A 99 14.00 -2.30 5.45
N ALA A 100 13.82 -3.57 5.07
CA ALA A 100 14.01 -4.00 3.68
C ALA A 100 12.95 -3.41 2.71
N ALA A 101 11.72 -3.23 3.17
CA ALA A 101 10.66 -2.49 2.50
C ALA A 101 9.73 -1.89 3.55
N ILE A 102 9.40 -0.61 3.44
CA ILE A 102 8.51 0.11 4.37
C ILE A 102 7.52 0.96 3.58
N GLY A 103 6.23 0.63 3.66
CA GLY A 103 5.14 1.54 3.32
C GLY A 103 4.65 2.21 4.61
N ARG A 104 4.87 3.53 4.75
CA ARG A 104 4.49 4.24 5.97
C ARG A 104 3.03 4.62 5.96
N GLY A 105 2.43 4.67 7.15
CA GLY A 105 1.05 5.08 7.33
C GLY A 105 0.81 6.55 6.95
N GLY A 106 -0.37 6.84 6.44
CA GLY A 106 -0.85 8.20 6.22
C GLY A 106 -1.17 8.90 7.54
N LYS A 107 -1.01 10.23 7.57
CA LYS A 107 -1.33 11.04 8.76
C LYS A 107 -2.82 11.26 8.90
N ASN A 108 -3.28 11.46 10.12
CA ASN A 108 -4.66 11.82 10.42
C ASN A 108 -5.01 13.26 10.03
N GLY A 109 -6.30 13.56 9.99
CA GLY A 109 -6.84 14.88 9.66
C GLY A 109 -6.88 15.86 10.83
N GLU A 110 -5.82 15.97 11.65
CA GLU A 110 -5.79 16.90 12.81
C GLU A 110 -5.62 18.39 12.45
N PHE A 111 -5.96 19.26 13.39
CA PHE A 111 -5.71 20.71 13.31
C PHE A 111 -4.21 21.02 13.41
N GLY A 112 -3.64 21.65 12.41
CA GLY A 112 -2.20 21.96 12.33
C GLY A 112 -1.59 21.46 11.01
N SER A 113 -0.49 22.00 10.57
CA SER A 113 0.20 21.56 9.33
C SER A 113 1.33 20.56 9.67
N PRO A 114 1.54 19.49 8.86
CA PRO A 114 0.75 19.07 7.70
C PRO A 114 -0.35 18.08 8.13
N ARG A 115 -1.60 18.48 7.97
CA ARG A 115 -2.79 17.64 8.22
C ARG A 115 -2.92 16.61 7.12
N GLY A 116 -3.42 15.42 7.40
CA GLY A 116 -3.74 14.41 6.41
C GLY A 116 -2.62 14.15 5.40
N GLY A 117 -1.36 14.35 5.79
CA GLY A 117 -0.22 14.12 4.92
C GLY A 117 -0.13 12.65 4.52
N GLY A 118 0.22 12.38 3.25
CA GLY A 118 0.43 11.02 2.79
C GLY A 118 1.63 10.35 3.46
N GLY A 119 1.54 9.05 3.70
CA GLY A 119 2.66 8.22 4.15
C GLY A 119 3.77 8.17 3.11
N THR A 120 5.00 8.18 3.55
CA THR A 120 6.18 8.01 2.69
C THR A 120 6.52 6.53 2.49
N TYR A 121 7.57 6.24 1.72
CA TYR A 121 8.03 4.86 1.55
C TYR A 121 9.56 4.75 1.63
N THR A 122 10.04 3.54 1.90
CA THR A 122 11.45 3.15 1.81
C THR A 122 11.53 1.81 1.08
N GLY A 123 12.23 1.79 -0.06
CA GLY A 123 12.35 0.62 -0.93
C GLY A 123 13.06 0.97 -2.22
N THR A 124 13.18 0.03 -3.16
CA THR A 124 13.78 0.28 -4.49
C THR A 124 12.84 1.05 -5.41
N GLY A 125 11.53 1.04 -5.11
CA GLY A 125 10.54 1.84 -5.81
C GLY A 125 9.22 1.91 -5.04
N GLY A 126 8.29 2.72 -5.55
CA GLY A 126 7.01 2.97 -4.92
C GLY A 126 6.54 4.41 -5.07
N GLY A 127 5.63 4.84 -4.20
CA GLY A 127 5.10 6.18 -4.16
C GLY A 127 4.59 6.57 -2.78
N ASN A 128 4.63 7.86 -2.50
CA ASN A 128 4.01 8.39 -1.28
C ASN A 128 2.49 8.36 -1.40
N GLY A 129 1.80 8.20 -0.30
CA GLY A 129 0.36 8.44 -0.27
C GLY A 129 0.02 9.90 -0.61
N GLY A 130 -1.17 10.12 -1.14
CA GLY A 130 -1.71 11.45 -1.36
C GLY A 130 -2.11 12.10 -0.04
N SER A 131 -2.01 13.44 0.02
CA SER A 131 -2.50 14.21 1.17
C SER A 131 -3.99 14.49 1.04
N ALA A 132 -4.70 14.64 2.15
CA ALA A 132 -5.98 15.31 2.16
C ALA A 132 -5.76 16.82 2.02
N VAL A 133 -6.66 17.52 1.32
CA VAL A 133 -6.65 18.99 1.29
C VAL A 133 -7.24 19.53 2.59
N GLN A 134 -6.76 20.69 3.01
CA GLN A 134 -7.18 21.32 4.26
C GLN A 134 -8.01 22.56 3.97
N ASP A 135 -9.28 22.47 4.25
CA ASP A 135 -10.16 23.64 4.26
C ASP A 135 -11.10 23.54 5.48
N SER A 136 -11.76 24.65 5.81
CA SER A 136 -12.74 24.73 6.90
C SER A 136 -14.04 23.95 6.63
N GLY A 137 -14.13 23.28 5.48
CA GLY A 137 -15.29 22.48 5.06
C GLY A 137 -15.03 20.97 5.07
N TYR A 138 -15.73 20.26 4.19
CA TYR A 138 -15.60 18.82 4.01
C TYR A 138 -14.36 18.48 3.19
N ASN A 139 -13.59 17.50 3.65
CA ASN A 139 -12.31 17.15 3.04
C ASN A 139 -12.27 15.66 2.69
N GLY A 140 -12.00 15.38 1.42
CA GLY A 140 -11.77 14.03 0.93
C GLY A 140 -10.43 13.47 1.39
N GLY A 141 -10.34 12.17 1.57
CA GLY A 141 -9.12 11.46 1.94
C GLY A 141 -8.10 11.40 0.81
N GLY A 142 -6.81 11.33 1.14
CA GLY A 142 -5.74 11.08 0.18
C GLY A 142 -5.72 9.63 -0.32
N GLY A 143 -5.36 9.41 -1.58
CA GLY A 143 -5.20 8.08 -2.16
C GLY A 143 -3.91 7.39 -1.71
N ALA A 144 -3.89 6.06 -1.69
CA ALA A 144 -2.68 5.29 -1.41
C ALA A 144 -1.58 5.54 -2.46
N GLY A 145 -0.33 5.46 -2.05
CA GLY A 145 0.81 5.49 -2.95
C GLY A 145 0.76 4.39 -4.00
N GLY A 146 1.38 4.60 -5.13
CA GLY A 146 1.34 3.69 -6.25
C GLY A 146 2.70 3.13 -6.65
N TYR A 147 2.69 2.22 -7.59
CA TYR A 147 3.91 1.59 -8.12
C TYR A 147 4.74 2.53 -9.01
N SER A 148 4.13 3.53 -9.63
CA SER A 148 4.80 4.48 -10.54
C SER A 148 4.84 5.91 -10.01
N GLY A 149 4.32 6.17 -8.81
CA GLY A 149 4.34 7.49 -8.22
C GLY A 149 3.33 7.67 -7.09
N ASN A 150 3.06 8.91 -6.72
CA ASN A 150 2.26 9.24 -5.55
C ASN A 150 0.77 8.95 -5.75
N GLY A 151 0.09 8.70 -4.65
CA GLY A 151 -1.38 8.68 -4.58
C GLY A 151 -1.98 10.07 -4.85
N GLY A 152 -3.23 10.11 -5.27
CA GLY A 152 -3.95 11.33 -5.55
C GLY A 152 -4.29 12.12 -4.29
N THR A 153 -4.25 13.46 -4.37
CA THR A 153 -4.68 14.33 -3.27
C THR A 153 -6.20 14.36 -3.15
N GLY A 154 -6.70 14.41 -1.92
CA GLY A 154 -8.13 14.58 -1.65
C GLY A 154 -8.64 15.94 -2.12
N GLY A 155 -9.93 16.02 -2.44
CA GLY A 155 -10.62 17.29 -2.72
C GLY A 155 -11.11 17.96 -1.45
N ALA A 156 -11.42 19.27 -1.53
CA ALA A 156 -12.02 20.03 -0.45
C ALA A 156 -13.25 20.81 -0.93
N PHE A 157 -14.23 20.96 -0.06
CA PHE A 157 -15.40 21.80 -0.29
C PHE A 157 -15.53 22.80 0.85
N SER A 158 -15.33 24.06 0.57
CA SER A 158 -15.57 25.15 1.51
C SER A 158 -16.93 25.79 1.18
N GLY A 159 -17.76 25.96 2.19
CA GLY A 159 -19.17 26.38 2.07
C GLY A 159 -19.44 27.73 1.36
N ALA A 160 -18.45 28.33 0.75
CA ALA A 160 -18.54 29.61 0.06
C ALA A 160 -18.08 29.59 -1.41
N SER A 161 -18.00 28.45 -2.06
CA SER A 161 -17.76 28.36 -3.52
C SER A 161 -16.35 27.95 -3.99
N VAL A 162 -15.43 27.56 -3.15
CA VAL A 162 -14.15 27.03 -3.62
C VAL A 162 -14.17 25.51 -3.53
N PHE A 163 -14.33 24.88 -4.67
CA PHE A 163 -14.23 23.46 -4.85
C PHE A 163 -12.81 23.12 -5.31
N VAL A 164 -12.03 22.47 -4.44
CA VAL A 164 -10.76 21.90 -4.84
C VAL A 164 -11.02 20.48 -5.30
N GLN A 165 -10.74 20.18 -6.58
CA GLN A 165 -10.92 18.83 -7.11
C GLN A 165 -9.85 17.88 -6.57
N SER A 166 -10.24 16.67 -6.30
CA SER A 166 -9.29 15.57 -6.05
C SER A 166 -8.50 15.22 -7.31
N THR A 167 -7.34 14.62 -7.14
CA THR A 167 -6.45 14.21 -8.24
C THR A 167 -6.39 12.70 -8.41
N ALA A 168 -6.03 12.27 -9.60
CA ALA A 168 -5.71 10.89 -9.89
C ALA A 168 -4.41 10.46 -9.18
N GLY A 169 -4.27 9.17 -8.89
CA GLY A 169 -3.02 8.58 -8.41
C GLY A 169 -2.18 7.99 -9.54
N ALA A 170 -0.86 7.94 -9.36
CA ALA A 170 0.08 7.38 -10.34
C ALA A 170 0.36 5.89 -10.02
N GLY A 171 -0.42 4.98 -10.60
CA GLY A 171 -0.38 3.54 -10.30
C GLY A 171 -0.83 3.19 -8.89
N GLY A 172 -1.44 4.14 -8.18
CA GLY A 172 -1.98 4.03 -6.83
C GLY A 172 -3.38 4.60 -6.75
N GLY A 173 -3.91 4.77 -5.55
CA GLY A 173 -5.26 5.29 -5.31
C GLY A 173 -5.43 6.76 -5.69
N GLY A 174 -6.56 7.13 -6.28
CA GLY A 174 -6.96 8.52 -6.48
C GLY A 174 -7.43 9.16 -5.18
N GLY A 175 -7.36 10.49 -5.08
CA GLY A 175 -7.90 11.24 -3.94
C GLY A 175 -9.42 11.19 -3.88
N GLY A 176 -9.99 11.14 -2.69
CA GLY A 176 -11.43 11.23 -2.46
C GLY A 176 -11.96 12.62 -2.77
N ASN A 177 -13.14 12.70 -3.35
CA ASN A 177 -13.84 13.96 -3.58
C ASN A 177 -14.61 14.41 -2.34
N SER A 178 -14.96 15.68 -2.27
CA SER A 178 -15.84 16.22 -1.26
C SER A 178 -16.99 17.03 -1.88
N SER A 179 -18.10 17.07 -1.19
CA SER A 179 -19.29 17.86 -1.55
C SER A 179 -19.86 18.50 -0.29
N ALA A 180 -20.88 19.35 -0.44
CA ALA A 180 -21.56 20.01 0.69
C ALA A 180 -22.14 19.04 1.75
N THR A 181 -22.27 17.75 1.46
CA THR A 181 -22.89 16.77 2.34
C THR A 181 -22.05 15.53 2.59
N ASN A 182 -21.06 15.25 1.76
CA ASN A 182 -20.28 14.02 1.80
C ASN A 182 -18.83 14.24 1.38
N SER A 183 -17.92 13.53 2.03
CA SER A 183 -16.54 13.41 1.61
C SER A 183 -16.17 11.94 1.44
N ASN A 184 -15.58 11.62 0.31
CA ASN A 184 -15.21 10.25 0.00
C ASN A 184 -13.83 9.88 0.55
N LYS A 185 -13.65 8.63 0.89
CA LYS A 185 -12.35 8.06 1.19
C LYS A 185 -11.44 8.16 -0.05
N GLY A 186 -10.15 8.27 0.18
CA GLY A 186 -9.16 8.07 -0.88
C GLY A 186 -9.17 6.63 -1.37
N GLY A 187 -8.86 6.43 -2.64
CA GLY A 187 -8.74 5.10 -3.23
C GLY A 187 -7.53 4.35 -2.66
N GLY A 188 -7.64 3.05 -2.56
CA GLY A 188 -6.54 2.17 -2.19
C GLY A 188 -5.71 1.69 -3.40
N VAL A 189 -4.70 0.87 -3.16
CA VAL A 189 -3.84 0.25 -4.16
C VAL A 189 -3.84 -1.27 -4.01
N GLY A 190 -3.76 -2.01 -5.12
CA GLY A 190 -3.64 -3.47 -5.10
C GLY A 190 -2.21 -3.96 -4.92
N LEU A 191 -2.05 -5.28 -4.73
CA LEU A 191 -0.76 -5.93 -4.45
C LEU A 191 -0.19 -6.73 -5.65
N LEU A 192 -0.89 -6.74 -6.78
CA LEU A 192 -0.52 -7.55 -7.94
C LEU A 192 0.38 -6.81 -8.96
N GLY A 193 1.11 -5.80 -8.51
CA GLY A 193 1.98 -4.99 -9.37
C GLY A 193 1.26 -3.78 -9.95
N GLN A 194 1.95 -3.07 -10.84
CA GLN A 194 1.44 -1.86 -11.44
C GLN A 194 0.22 -2.13 -12.33
N GLY A 195 -0.83 -1.39 -12.10
CA GLY A 195 -2.04 -1.36 -12.90
C GLY A 195 -2.40 0.05 -13.36
N ALA A 196 -3.66 0.27 -13.69
CA ALA A 196 -4.16 1.58 -14.07
C ALA A 196 -4.06 2.58 -12.90
N ASN A 197 -3.94 3.85 -13.22
CA ASN A 197 -4.00 4.93 -12.25
C ASN A 197 -5.38 4.97 -11.58
N GLY A 198 -5.43 5.21 -10.29
CA GLY A 198 -6.67 5.54 -9.62
C GLY A 198 -7.23 6.87 -10.12
N SER A 199 -8.52 6.90 -10.49
CA SER A 199 -9.16 8.14 -10.93
C SER A 199 -9.36 9.09 -9.75
N ALA A 200 -9.50 10.38 -10.02
CA ALA A 200 -10.04 11.34 -9.06
C ALA A 200 -11.41 10.86 -8.53
N ASN A 201 -11.87 11.42 -7.44
CA ASN A 201 -13.12 11.04 -6.74
C ASN A 201 -13.06 9.71 -5.96
N GLY A 202 -11.89 9.33 -5.46
CA GLY A 202 -11.71 8.12 -4.66
C GLY A 202 -11.59 6.84 -5.47
N GLY A 203 -11.32 6.98 -6.77
CA GLY A 203 -11.06 5.84 -7.64
C GLY A 203 -9.83 5.05 -7.18
N ALA A 204 -10.02 3.76 -7.06
CA ALA A 204 -8.97 2.84 -6.68
C ALA A 204 -7.89 2.73 -7.76
N GLY A 205 -6.64 2.76 -7.37
CA GLY A 205 -5.55 2.33 -8.21
C GLY A 205 -5.55 0.81 -8.34
N SER A 206 -5.60 0.31 -9.56
CA SER A 206 -5.63 -1.12 -9.76
C SER A 206 -4.24 -1.70 -9.97
N GLY A 207 -3.70 -2.29 -8.95
CA GLY A 207 -2.68 -3.32 -9.12
C GLY A 207 -3.36 -4.69 -9.29
N GLY A 208 -4.13 -4.88 -10.36
CA GLY A 208 -4.90 -6.12 -10.58
C GLY A 208 -6.19 -6.22 -9.75
N THR A 209 -6.94 -7.28 -9.96
CA THR A 209 -8.17 -7.59 -9.23
C THR A 209 -7.84 -8.09 -7.82
N GLY A 210 -7.92 -7.25 -6.82
CA GLY A 210 -7.67 -7.61 -5.41
C GLY A 210 -8.25 -6.58 -4.46
N GLN A 211 -8.19 -6.85 -3.17
CA GLN A 211 -8.54 -5.87 -2.16
C GLN A 211 -7.60 -4.66 -2.25
N LEU A 212 -8.10 -3.50 -1.90
CA LEU A 212 -7.41 -2.24 -2.07
C LEU A 212 -7.03 -1.66 -0.71
N TYR A 213 -5.76 -1.29 -0.55
CA TYR A 213 -5.16 -0.95 0.73
C TYR A 213 -4.70 0.50 0.79
N GLY A 214 -4.61 1.06 1.97
CA GLY A 214 -3.92 2.30 2.27
C GLY A 214 -4.66 3.60 1.94
N GLY A 215 -5.91 3.58 1.49
CA GLY A 215 -6.68 4.80 1.24
C GLY A 215 -6.98 5.58 2.53
N GLY A 216 -6.81 6.91 2.53
CA GLY A 216 -7.13 7.78 3.67
C GLY A 216 -8.63 7.96 3.88
N ALA A 217 -9.05 8.24 5.11
CA ALA A 217 -10.45 8.49 5.44
C ALA A 217 -10.93 9.85 4.89
N GLY A 218 -12.16 9.90 4.39
CA GLY A 218 -12.85 11.16 4.11
C GLY A 218 -13.60 11.65 5.34
N GLN A 219 -13.74 12.96 5.48
CA GLN A 219 -14.54 13.58 6.53
C GLN A 219 -16.02 13.58 6.14
N VAL A 220 -16.92 13.21 7.05
CA VAL A 220 -18.37 13.28 6.86
C VAL A 220 -18.99 14.14 7.96
N SER A 221 -19.93 15.02 7.61
CA SER A 221 -20.71 15.80 8.58
C SER A 221 -21.70 14.88 9.32
N GLY A 222 -21.68 14.91 10.64
CA GLY A 222 -22.71 14.24 11.44
C GLY A 222 -22.30 12.93 12.09
N GLY A 223 -21.04 12.58 12.14
CA GLY A 223 -20.54 11.51 12.99
C GLY A 223 -20.69 10.10 12.39
N GLY A 224 -19.61 9.47 12.14
CA GLY A 224 -19.43 8.06 11.80
C GLY A 224 -17.96 7.72 11.98
N PRO A 225 -17.58 6.46 12.05
CA PRO A 225 -16.20 6.10 12.15
C PRO A 225 -15.44 6.52 10.87
N PHE A 226 -14.49 7.41 11.05
CA PHE A 226 -13.66 7.93 9.97
C PHE A 226 -12.38 7.11 9.90
N GLU A 227 -12.47 5.94 9.30
CA GLU A 227 -11.39 4.95 9.26
C GLU A 227 -10.68 4.95 7.90
N GLY A 228 -9.37 5.05 7.91
CA GLY A 228 -8.52 4.79 6.76
C GLY A 228 -8.46 3.31 6.42
N GLY A 229 -8.08 2.98 5.19
CA GLY A 229 -7.88 1.60 4.77
C GLY A 229 -6.70 0.96 5.50
N THR A 230 -6.79 -0.34 5.80
CA THR A 230 -5.67 -1.11 6.35
C THR A 230 -4.50 -1.15 5.36
N GLY A 231 -3.29 -1.37 5.87
CA GLY A 231 -2.13 -1.72 5.06
C GLY A 231 -2.16 -3.16 4.56
N ALA A 232 -1.11 -3.54 3.84
CA ALA A 232 -0.89 -4.92 3.42
C ALA A 232 0.57 -5.17 3.08
N VAL A 233 1.00 -6.44 3.11
CA VAL A 233 2.32 -6.89 2.65
C VAL A 233 2.14 -8.11 1.77
N ARG A 234 2.83 -8.14 0.61
CA ARG A 234 2.91 -9.33 -0.23
C ARG A 234 4.35 -9.64 -0.58
N ILE A 235 4.71 -10.90 -0.43
CA ILE A 235 6.02 -11.48 -0.72
C ILE A 235 5.84 -12.41 -1.92
N ILE A 236 6.67 -12.27 -2.94
CA ILE A 236 6.70 -13.15 -4.11
C ILE A 236 8.12 -13.67 -4.33
N TRP A 237 8.24 -14.88 -4.87
CA TRP A 237 9.52 -15.49 -5.25
C TRP A 237 9.37 -16.34 -6.51
N GLY A 238 10.48 -16.67 -7.12
CA GLY A 238 10.56 -17.45 -8.36
C GLY A 238 11.19 -16.67 -9.52
N THR A 239 11.65 -17.40 -10.52
CA THR A 239 12.35 -16.83 -11.66
C THR A 239 11.47 -15.83 -12.43
N GLY A 240 12.00 -14.65 -12.72
CA GLY A 240 11.31 -13.62 -13.51
C GLY A 240 10.17 -12.91 -12.77
N ARG A 241 10.02 -13.09 -11.46
CA ARG A 241 9.01 -12.39 -10.66
C ARG A 241 9.62 -11.16 -9.99
N SER A 242 9.12 -9.99 -10.31
CA SER A 242 9.57 -8.73 -9.69
C SER A 242 8.52 -7.63 -9.80
N PHE A 243 8.53 -6.69 -8.86
CA PHE A 243 7.74 -5.47 -8.95
C PHE A 243 8.47 -4.40 -9.79
N PRO A 244 7.75 -3.47 -10.43
CA PRO A 244 6.30 -3.27 -10.30
C PRO A 244 5.42 -4.17 -11.18
N SER A 245 5.92 -4.76 -12.26
CA SER A 245 5.04 -5.30 -13.31
C SER A 245 5.46 -6.64 -13.93
N THR A 246 6.46 -7.35 -13.41
CA THR A 246 6.94 -8.59 -14.01
C THR A 246 6.43 -9.80 -13.27
N ASN A 247 5.54 -10.58 -13.92
CA ASN A 247 5.01 -11.86 -13.43
C ASN A 247 4.60 -11.83 -11.95
N THR A 248 3.83 -10.82 -11.57
CA THR A 248 3.42 -10.59 -10.18
C THR A 248 2.06 -11.20 -9.83
N GLY A 249 1.40 -11.84 -10.76
CA GLY A 249 0.13 -12.54 -10.55
C GLY A 249 0.22 -13.68 -9.53
N ASN A 250 -0.91 -14.25 -9.19
CA ASN A 250 -0.98 -15.46 -8.36
C ASN A 250 -0.44 -16.68 -9.13
N VAL A 251 0.19 -17.59 -8.41
CA VAL A 251 0.70 -18.88 -8.90
C VAL A 251 0.15 -20.02 -8.06
#